data_bf5d6c74ee7e848c2bf2412b23ce4a93
#
_entry.id   bf5d6c74ee7e848c2bf2412b23ce4a93
#
_cell.length_a   1.000
_cell.length_b   1.000
_cell.length_c   1.000
_cell.angle_alpha   90.00
_cell.angle_beta   90.00
_cell.angle_gamma   90.00
#
_symmetry.space_group_name_H-M   'P 1'
#
loop_
_entity.id
_entity.type
_entity.pdbx_description
1 polymer ?
#
loop_
_entity_poly.entity_id
_entity_poly.type
_entity_poly.pdbx_seq_one_letter_code
_entity_poly.pdbx_strand_id
1 'polypeptide(L)'
;MATGFFWDEHCFWHAGGNYAFLLHVGGLVQPLAAGGLPESPETKRRLKNLMDVTGLTAELAAQSAPPATRQMLQRVHPASYLDAFKSVSDAGGGEIGHHAPFAHGGYEIAALSAGLAVAAVDAVAMGQLDNAYALSRPPGHHCT
;
A
#
# COMPACT_ATOMS: atom_id res chain seq x y z
N MET A 1 8.28 5.92 26.31
CA MET A 1 8.56 5.34 24.98
C MET A 1 7.32 5.52 24.12
N ALA A 2 7.45 6.15 22.95
CA ALA A 2 6.34 6.40 22.05
C ALA A 2 6.48 5.53 20.79
N THR A 3 5.48 4.70 20.51
CA THR A 3 5.39 3.90 19.29
C THR A 3 4.54 4.62 18.27
N GLY A 4 5.09 4.89 17.08
CA GLY A 4 4.37 5.47 15.96
C GLY A 4 3.49 4.43 15.25
N PHE A 5 2.30 4.87 14.81
CA PHE A 5 1.42 4.08 13.96
C PHE A 5 1.05 4.90 12.73
N PHE A 6 1.68 4.56 11.61
CA PHE A 6 1.49 5.26 10.33
C PHE A 6 0.52 4.48 9.45
N TRP A 7 -0.58 5.11 9.11
CA TRP A 7 -1.61 4.47 8.27
C TRP A 7 -2.45 5.51 7.54
N ASP A 8 -3.06 5.11 6.44
CA ASP A 8 -4.03 5.91 5.71
C ASP A 8 -5.04 4.99 5.02
N GLU A 9 -6.33 5.30 5.17
CA GLU A 9 -7.41 4.51 4.57
C GLU A 9 -7.32 4.46 3.05
N HIS A 10 -6.78 5.51 2.38
CA HIS A 10 -6.59 5.51 0.93
C HIS A 10 -5.71 4.35 0.44
N CYS A 11 -4.74 3.90 1.25
CA CYS A 11 -3.94 2.72 0.91
C CYS A 11 -4.80 1.45 0.78
N PHE A 12 -5.90 1.36 1.52
CA PHE A 12 -6.79 0.20 1.47
C PHE A 12 -7.75 0.23 0.27
N TRP A 13 -7.77 1.34 -0.48
CA TRP A 13 -8.53 1.48 -1.72
C TRP A 13 -7.71 1.13 -2.97
N HIS A 14 -6.48 0.68 -2.81
CA HIS A 14 -5.72 0.12 -3.93
C HIS A 14 -6.44 -1.11 -4.48
N ALA A 15 -6.83 -1.06 -5.75
CA ALA A 15 -7.49 -2.17 -6.42
C ALA A 15 -6.44 -3.01 -7.18
N GLY A 16 -6.32 -4.27 -6.79
CA GLY A 16 -5.37 -5.23 -7.34
C GLY A 16 -5.89 -6.04 -8.52
N GLY A 17 -6.90 -5.52 -9.25
CA GLY A 17 -7.49 -6.27 -10.37
C GLY A 17 -8.40 -7.41 -9.93
N ASN A 18 -8.84 -8.20 -10.90
CA ASN A 18 -9.79 -9.28 -10.71
C ASN A 18 -9.12 -10.62 -11.05
N TYR A 19 -8.53 -11.24 -10.05
CA TYR A 19 -7.79 -12.50 -10.18
C TYR A 19 -8.40 -13.60 -9.34
N ALA A 20 -8.39 -14.83 -9.87
CA ALA A 20 -8.57 -16.05 -9.11
C ALA A 20 -7.18 -16.62 -8.82
N PHE A 21 -6.61 -16.22 -7.71
CA PHE A 21 -5.22 -16.50 -7.30
C PHE A 21 -4.21 -15.89 -8.28
N LEU A 22 -3.66 -16.64 -9.23
CA LEU A 22 -2.68 -16.14 -10.22
C LEU A 22 -3.28 -15.96 -11.62
N LEU A 23 -4.53 -16.32 -11.83
CA LEU A 23 -5.20 -16.27 -13.11
C LEU A 23 -6.17 -15.11 -13.19
N HIS A 24 -6.20 -14.40 -14.30
CA HIS A 24 -7.23 -13.40 -14.57
C HIS A 24 -8.62 -14.05 -14.55
N VAL A 25 -9.59 -13.41 -13.89
CA VAL A 25 -10.98 -13.85 -13.94
C VAL A 25 -11.55 -13.58 -15.32
N GLY A 26 -12.24 -14.56 -15.88
CA GLY A 26 -12.88 -14.52 -17.20
C GLY A 26 -12.77 -15.86 -17.93
N GLY A 27 -13.55 -16.05 -18.97
CA GLY A 27 -13.63 -17.32 -19.65
C GLY A 27 -14.03 -18.47 -18.71
N LEU A 28 -13.13 -19.42 -18.50
CA LEU A 28 -13.34 -20.54 -17.58
C LEU A 28 -12.87 -20.27 -16.14
N VAL A 29 -12.23 -19.12 -15.89
CA VAL A 29 -11.74 -18.75 -14.56
C VAL A 29 -12.81 -17.99 -13.81
N GLN A 30 -13.34 -18.59 -12.76
CA GLN A 30 -14.36 -17.98 -11.90
C GLN A 30 -13.71 -17.06 -10.85
N PRO A 31 -14.42 -16.00 -10.40
CA PRO A 31 -13.95 -15.17 -9.31
C PRO A 31 -13.81 -15.98 -8.01
N LEU A 32 -12.92 -15.54 -7.13
CA LEU A 32 -12.79 -16.11 -5.80
C LEU A 32 -14.11 -15.95 -5.03
N ALA A 33 -14.39 -16.92 -4.15
CA ALA A 33 -15.47 -16.81 -3.19
C ALA A 33 -15.29 -15.59 -2.25
N ALA A 34 -16.36 -15.20 -1.57
CA ALA A 34 -16.35 -14.12 -0.60
C ALA A 34 -15.23 -14.33 0.44
N GLY A 35 -14.25 -13.44 0.46
CA GLY A 35 -13.03 -13.54 1.26
C GLY A 35 -11.82 -13.00 0.51
N GLY A 36 -11.92 -12.98 -0.80
CA GLY A 36 -10.95 -12.32 -1.68
C GLY A 36 -9.60 -13.01 -1.77
N LEU A 37 -8.65 -12.29 -2.35
CA LEU A 37 -7.26 -12.70 -2.45
C LEU A 37 -6.58 -12.67 -1.08
N PRO A 38 -5.52 -13.47 -0.87
CA PRO A 38 -4.69 -13.38 0.34
C PRO A 38 -4.17 -11.96 0.60
N GLU A 39 -3.77 -11.24 -0.45
CA GLU A 39 -3.48 -9.80 -0.40
C GLU A 39 -4.78 -9.02 -0.64
N SER A 40 -5.54 -8.81 0.41
CA SER A 40 -6.83 -8.13 0.39
C SER A 40 -6.81 -6.90 1.29
N PRO A 41 -7.47 -5.78 0.91
CA PRO A 41 -7.64 -4.62 1.78
C PRO A 41 -8.34 -4.97 3.09
N GLU A 42 -9.25 -5.95 3.06
CA GLU A 42 -10.01 -6.36 4.24
C GLU A 42 -9.12 -6.96 5.35
N THR A 43 -7.99 -7.57 5.00
CA THR A 43 -7.03 -8.04 6.01
C THR A 43 -6.45 -6.88 6.82
N LYS A 44 -6.17 -5.75 6.17
CA LYS A 44 -5.62 -4.54 6.81
C LYS A 44 -6.70 -3.79 7.57
N ARG A 45 -7.91 -3.66 7.00
CA ARG A 45 -9.06 -3.06 7.69
C ARG A 45 -9.42 -3.84 8.94
N ARG A 46 -9.40 -5.19 8.86
CA ARG A 46 -9.68 -6.03 10.01
C ARG A 46 -8.63 -5.85 11.11
N LEU A 47 -7.36 -5.77 10.74
CA LEU A 47 -6.28 -5.48 11.69
C LEU A 47 -6.48 -4.11 12.33
N LYS A 48 -6.70 -3.06 11.53
CA LYS A 48 -6.93 -1.71 12.05
C LYS A 48 -8.18 -1.67 12.96
N ASN A 49 -9.26 -2.31 12.55
CA ASN A 49 -10.47 -2.40 13.37
C ASN A 49 -10.20 -3.12 14.70
N LEU A 50 -9.44 -4.21 14.69
CA LEU A 50 -9.06 -4.91 15.92
C LEU A 50 -8.26 -3.99 16.85
N MET A 51 -7.30 -3.24 16.33
CA MET A 51 -6.52 -2.27 17.11
C MET A 51 -7.42 -1.19 17.73
N ASP A 52 -8.44 -0.72 16.99
CA ASP A 52 -9.39 0.28 17.50
C ASP A 52 -10.27 -0.28 18.62
N VAL A 53 -10.90 -1.42 18.41
CA VAL A 53 -11.86 -1.97 19.39
C VAL A 53 -11.17 -2.51 20.65
N THR A 54 -9.90 -2.84 20.56
CA THR A 54 -9.08 -3.23 21.75
C THR A 54 -8.46 -2.05 22.48
N GLY A 55 -8.58 -0.83 21.92
CA GLY A 55 -7.99 0.39 22.48
C GLY A 55 -6.51 0.58 22.15
N LEU A 56 -5.87 -0.35 21.44
CA LEU A 56 -4.44 -0.27 21.13
C LEU A 56 -4.09 0.99 20.32
N THR A 57 -4.94 1.39 19.38
CA THR A 57 -4.69 2.60 18.57
C THR A 57 -4.57 3.86 19.45
N ALA A 58 -5.30 3.95 20.56
CA ALA A 58 -5.24 5.08 21.48
C ALA A 58 -3.93 5.16 22.29
N GLU A 59 -3.20 4.06 22.38
CA GLU A 59 -1.89 3.99 23.06
C GLU A 59 -0.72 4.34 22.12
N LEU A 60 -0.99 4.50 20.81
CA LEU A 60 -0.01 4.75 19.78
C LEU A 60 -0.06 6.21 19.29
N ALA A 61 1.08 6.73 18.82
CA ALA A 61 1.13 7.98 18.08
C ALA A 61 0.64 7.76 16.65
N ALA A 62 -0.70 7.70 16.49
CA ALA A 62 -1.33 7.41 15.21
C ALA A 62 -1.31 8.64 14.29
N GLN A 63 -0.83 8.47 13.05
CA GLN A 63 -0.71 9.54 12.07
C GLN A 63 -0.69 9.01 10.64
N SER A 64 -1.00 9.89 9.69
CA SER A 64 -0.79 9.67 8.26
C SER A 64 0.49 10.41 7.81
N ALA A 65 0.82 10.34 6.53
CA ALA A 65 1.96 11.03 5.92
C ALA A 65 1.61 11.46 4.49
N PRO A 66 2.31 12.46 3.93
CA PRO A 66 2.19 12.76 2.51
C PRO A 66 2.74 11.60 1.65
N PRO A 67 2.28 11.47 0.39
CA PRO A 67 2.89 10.54 -0.55
C PRO A 67 4.40 10.79 -0.71
N ALA A 68 5.17 9.73 -0.91
CA ALA A 68 6.58 9.85 -1.25
C ALA A 68 6.74 10.68 -2.52
N THR A 69 7.68 11.61 -2.49
CA THR A 69 7.98 12.44 -3.67
C THR A 69 8.63 11.61 -4.77
N ARG A 70 8.51 12.06 -6.02
CA ARG A 70 9.19 11.41 -7.14
C ARG A 70 10.70 11.25 -6.89
N GLN A 71 11.33 12.24 -6.26
CA GLN A 71 12.76 12.16 -5.93
C GLN A 71 13.06 11.03 -4.91
N MET A 72 12.18 10.82 -3.94
CA MET A 72 12.31 9.68 -3.00
C MET A 72 12.17 8.35 -3.73
N LEU A 73 11.17 8.22 -4.59
CA LEU A 73 10.93 7.00 -5.38
C LEU A 73 12.09 6.69 -6.33
N GLN A 74 12.72 7.72 -6.91
CA GLN A 74 13.88 7.58 -7.81
C GLN A 74 15.16 7.10 -7.13
N ARG A 75 15.21 7.05 -5.81
CA ARG A 75 16.35 6.40 -5.09
C ARG A 75 16.38 4.87 -5.28
N VAL A 76 15.22 4.29 -5.62
CA VAL A 76 15.04 2.84 -5.77
C VAL A 76 14.67 2.48 -7.21
N HIS A 77 13.80 3.26 -7.85
CA HIS A 77 13.24 2.97 -9.17
C HIS A 77 13.77 3.93 -10.23
N PRO A 78 14.12 3.45 -11.43
CA PRO A 78 14.49 4.33 -12.54
C PRO A 78 13.32 5.21 -12.96
N ALA A 79 13.62 6.40 -13.49
CA ALA A 79 12.62 7.36 -13.94
C ALA A 79 11.64 6.75 -14.97
N SER A 80 12.17 5.95 -15.89
CA SER A 80 11.38 5.27 -16.94
C SER A 80 10.31 4.32 -16.35
N TYR A 81 10.63 3.61 -15.26
CA TYR A 81 9.67 2.75 -14.57
C TYR A 81 8.55 3.58 -13.95
N LEU A 82 8.89 4.67 -13.26
CA LEU A 82 7.92 5.55 -12.63
C LEU A 82 7.01 6.23 -13.67
N ASP A 83 7.56 6.62 -14.82
CA ASP A 83 6.79 7.20 -15.92
C ASP A 83 5.83 6.18 -16.54
N ALA A 84 6.30 4.95 -16.77
CA ALA A 84 5.46 3.87 -17.27
C ALA A 84 4.35 3.52 -16.28
N PHE A 85 4.66 3.39 -14.99
CA PHE A 85 3.67 3.12 -13.95
C PHE A 85 2.60 4.22 -13.90
N LYS A 86 3.03 5.49 -13.86
CA LYS A 86 2.09 6.63 -13.84
C LYS A 86 1.20 6.64 -15.07
N SER A 87 1.77 6.45 -16.26
CA SER A 87 1.01 6.44 -17.53
C SER A 87 -0.04 5.33 -17.57
N VAL A 88 0.32 4.11 -17.15
CA VAL A 88 -0.62 2.97 -17.12
C VAL A 88 -1.69 3.19 -16.05
N SER A 89 -1.32 3.74 -14.88
CA SER A 89 -2.26 4.09 -13.81
C SER A 89 -3.29 5.11 -14.28
N ASP A 90 -2.86 6.18 -14.97
CA ASP A 90 -3.76 7.21 -15.50
C ASP A 90 -4.66 6.69 -16.63
N ALA A 91 -4.19 5.72 -17.41
CA ALA A 91 -4.94 5.10 -18.49
C ALA A 91 -6.02 4.09 -18.03
N GLY A 92 -6.15 3.89 -16.71
CA GLY A 92 -7.19 3.01 -16.16
C GLY A 92 -6.64 1.84 -15.34
N GLY A 93 -5.33 1.69 -15.29
CA GLY A 93 -4.67 0.60 -14.58
C GLY A 93 -4.13 -0.49 -15.50
N GLY A 94 -3.48 -1.46 -14.93
CA GLY A 94 -2.83 -2.56 -15.63
C GLY A 94 -1.95 -3.36 -14.69
N GLU A 95 -0.83 -3.84 -15.22
CA GLU A 95 0.17 -4.58 -14.47
C GLU A 95 1.57 -4.14 -14.90
N ILE A 96 2.40 -3.77 -13.94
CA ILE A 96 3.82 -3.49 -14.13
C ILE A 96 4.58 -4.25 -13.06
N GLY A 97 5.47 -5.14 -13.51
CA GLY A 97 6.12 -6.10 -12.62
C GLY A 97 5.43 -7.47 -12.68
N HIS A 98 5.77 -8.35 -11.75
CA HIS A 98 5.28 -9.72 -11.73
C HIS A 98 4.20 -9.89 -10.66
N HIS A 99 2.96 -10.16 -11.10
CA HIS A 99 1.78 -10.25 -10.22
C HIS A 99 1.53 -8.97 -9.39
N ALA A 100 1.73 -7.82 -10.02
CA ALA A 100 1.52 -6.51 -9.42
C ALA A 100 0.44 -5.70 -10.17
N PRO A 101 -0.82 -6.18 -10.19
CA PRO A 101 -1.91 -5.48 -10.86
C PRO A 101 -2.36 -4.25 -10.05
N PHE A 102 -2.83 -3.24 -10.77
CA PHE A 102 -3.39 -2.02 -10.17
C PHE A 102 -4.45 -1.41 -11.08
N ALA A 103 -5.37 -0.66 -10.50
CA ALA A 103 -6.38 0.11 -11.22
C ALA A 103 -5.95 1.58 -11.37
N HIS A 104 -6.85 2.40 -11.91
CA HIS A 104 -6.68 3.86 -11.97
C HIS A 104 -6.34 4.42 -10.58
N GLY A 105 -5.38 5.31 -10.49
CA GLY A 105 -4.90 5.89 -9.22
C GLY A 105 -3.96 5.00 -8.43
N GLY A 106 -3.59 3.82 -8.95
CA GLY A 106 -2.68 2.91 -8.26
C GLY A 106 -1.29 3.48 -7.99
N TYR A 107 -0.79 4.35 -8.89
CA TYR A 107 0.48 5.05 -8.70
C TYR A 107 0.45 5.96 -7.46
N GLU A 108 -0.60 6.76 -7.30
CA GLU A 108 -0.76 7.69 -6.18
C GLU A 108 -0.86 6.95 -4.86
N ILE A 109 -1.59 5.84 -4.84
CA ILE A 109 -1.73 5.02 -3.64
C ILE A 109 -0.41 4.32 -3.29
N ALA A 110 0.33 3.82 -4.29
CA ALA A 110 1.65 3.23 -4.07
C ALA A 110 2.65 4.28 -3.53
N ALA A 111 2.61 5.51 -4.06
CA ALA A 111 3.42 6.61 -3.54
C ALA A 111 3.03 6.97 -2.09
N LEU A 112 1.75 6.97 -1.74
CA LEU A 112 1.29 7.17 -0.37
C LEU A 112 1.77 6.04 0.56
N SER A 113 1.67 4.79 0.13
CA SER A 113 2.18 3.62 0.86
C SER A 113 3.69 3.77 1.18
N ALA A 114 4.48 4.17 0.18
CA ALA A 114 5.90 4.45 0.37
C ALA A 114 6.13 5.65 1.31
N GLY A 115 5.31 6.70 1.20
CA GLY A 115 5.37 7.89 2.06
C GLY A 115 5.15 7.56 3.54
N LEU A 116 4.19 6.71 3.86
CA LEU A 116 3.95 6.24 5.23
C LEU A 116 5.17 5.52 5.80
N ALA A 117 5.80 4.66 5.01
CA ALA A 117 7.01 3.94 5.44
C ALA A 117 8.20 4.88 5.64
N VAL A 118 8.41 5.84 4.72
CA VAL A 118 9.48 6.85 4.84
C VAL A 118 9.27 7.71 6.08
N ALA A 119 8.05 8.21 6.31
CA ALA A 119 7.76 9.03 7.48
C ALA A 119 7.95 8.25 8.80
N ALA A 120 7.62 6.96 8.82
CA ALA A 120 7.85 6.10 9.98
C ALA A 120 9.36 5.97 10.28
N VAL A 121 10.18 5.73 9.25
CA VAL A 121 11.64 5.64 9.37
C VAL A 121 12.23 6.97 9.83
N ASP A 122 11.82 8.07 9.21
CA ASP A 122 12.34 9.42 9.54
C ASP A 122 12.02 9.78 11.00
N ALA A 123 10.80 9.52 11.49
CA ALA A 123 10.42 9.82 12.85
C ALA A 123 11.26 9.07 13.89
N VAL A 124 11.62 7.80 13.60
CA VAL A 124 12.50 7.02 14.45
C VAL A 124 13.96 7.50 14.34
N ALA A 125 14.45 7.72 13.12
CA ALA A 125 15.82 8.17 12.88
C ALA A 125 16.13 9.55 13.49
N MET A 126 15.12 10.43 13.52
CA MET A 126 15.22 11.77 14.16
C MET A 126 14.99 11.74 15.68
N GLY A 127 14.75 10.57 16.28
CA GLY A 127 14.49 10.44 17.71
C GLY A 127 13.15 10.98 18.19
N GLN A 128 12.20 11.20 17.28
CA GLN A 128 10.84 11.64 17.62
C GLN A 128 10.00 10.49 18.20
N LEU A 129 10.29 9.28 17.78
CA LEU A 129 9.66 8.04 18.22
C LEU A 129 10.73 7.00 18.53
N ASP A 130 10.44 6.10 19.46
CA ASP A 130 11.35 4.99 19.80
C ASP A 130 11.29 3.85 18.77
N ASN A 131 10.12 3.63 18.20
CA ASN A 131 9.84 2.69 17.12
C ASN A 131 8.58 3.10 16.38
N ALA A 132 8.32 2.46 15.23
CA ALA A 132 7.15 2.76 14.43
C ALA A 132 6.66 1.52 13.65
N TYR A 133 5.37 1.48 13.37
CA TYR A 133 4.72 0.51 12.51
C TYR A 133 3.94 1.23 11.41
N ALA A 134 4.18 0.85 10.14
CA ALA A 134 3.42 1.37 9.00
C ALA A 134 2.46 0.29 8.48
N LEU A 135 1.16 0.57 8.55
CA LEU A 135 0.11 -0.29 7.99
C LEU A 135 -0.33 0.28 6.65
N SER A 136 0.21 -0.24 5.56
CA SER A 136 0.00 0.29 4.22
C SER A 136 -0.25 -0.80 3.16
N ARG A 137 -0.72 -0.39 1.98
CA ARG A 137 -0.91 -1.17 0.75
C ARG A 137 -0.64 -0.25 -0.46
N PRO A 138 -0.23 -0.80 -1.61
CA PRO A 138 0.14 -2.20 -1.88
C PRO A 138 1.44 -2.62 -1.19
N PRO A 139 1.73 -3.94 -1.09
CA PRO A 139 2.93 -4.41 -0.39
C PRO A 139 4.26 -4.09 -1.10
N GLY A 140 4.27 -3.92 -2.41
CA GLY A 140 5.44 -3.49 -3.20
C GLY A 140 6.49 -4.56 -3.51
N HIS A 141 6.47 -5.72 -2.88
CA HIS A 141 7.52 -6.74 -3.02
C HIS A 141 7.54 -7.46 -4.38
N HIS A 142 6.56 -7.21 -5.25
CA HIS A 142 6.52 -7.71 -6.62
C HIS A 142 6.86 -6.64 -7.68
N CYS A 143 7.22 -5.42 -7.27
CA CYS A 143 7.66 -4.40 -8.20
C CYS A 143 9.08 -4.72 -8.73
N THR A 144 9.35 -4.41 -9.99
CA THR A 144 10.65 -4.60 -10.67
C THR A 144 11.33 -3.27 -10.95
#